data_9fc9ca655da195e216c29cbf8679fbd3
#
_entry.id   9fc9ca655da195e216c29cbf8679fbd3
#
_cell.length_a   1.000
_cell.length_b   1.000
_cell.length_c   1.000
_cell.angle_alpha   90.00
_cell.angle_beta   90.00
_cell.angle_gamma   90.00
#
_symmetry.space_group_name_H-M   'P 1'
#
loop_
_entity.id
_entity.type
_entity.pdbx_description
1 polymer ?
#
loop_
_entity_poly.entity_id
_entity_poly.type
_entity_poly.pdbx_seq_one_letter_code
_entity_poly.pdbx_strand_id
1 'polypeptide(L)'
;LLKNCPTIMDISGGGVALVCQEHDTEFRPGKVYSACHILLPNIGTLTATILVKNIFIITMQNGEIKKRAGCEFIHLNGTMAILLQRYLTHLQSENLTQR
;
A
#
# COMPACT_ATOMS: atom_id res chain seq x y z
N LEU A 1 13.65 -7.57 0.90
CA LEU A 1 12.44 -8.06 0.22
C LEU A 1 11.41 -8.49 1.24
N LEU A 2 10.18 -8.12 1.02
CA LEU A 2 9.07 -8.55 1.85
C LEU A 2 8.71 -9.99 1.50
N LYS A 3 8.61 -10.84 2.52
CA LYS A 3 8.28 -12.25 2.32
C LYS A 3 6.83 -12.44 1.88
N ASN A 4 5.95 -11.60 2.38
CA ASN A 4 4.52 -11.67 2.08
C ASN A 4 4.08 -10.33 1.53
N CYS A 5 3.27 -10.36 0.47
CA CYS A 5 2.68 -9.14 -0.07
C CYS A 5 1.63 -8.64 0.92
N PRO A 6 1.82 -7.47 1.52
CA PRO A 6 0.80 -6.91 2.40
C PRO A 6 -0.42 -6.48 1.59
N THR A 7 -1.55 -6.46 2.26
CA THR A 7 -2.80 -6.01 1.64
C THR A 7 -2.86 -4.49 1.68
N ILE A 8 -3.26 -3.89 0.55
CA ILE A 8 -3.46 -2.45 0.49
C ILE A 8 -4.75 -2.11 1.22
N MET A 9 -4.67 -1.20 2.18
CA MET A 9 -5.83 -0.67 2.86
C MET A 9 -6.30 0.63 2.22
N ASP A 10 -5.33 1.46 1.83
CA ASP A 10 -5.61 2.76 1.22
C ASP A 10 -4.41 3.13 0.37
N ILE A 11 -4.64 3.89 -0.70
CA ILE A 11 -3.57 4.31 -1.60
C ILE A 11 -3.90 5.69 -2.18
N SER A 12 -2.85 6.50 -2.34
CA SER A 12 -2.94 7.82 -2.94
C SER A 12 -1.72 8.06 -3.81
N GLY A 13 -1.63 9.25 -4.42
CA GLY A 13 -0.46 9.59 -5.23
C GLY A 13 0.83 9.70 -4.43
N GLY A 14 0.75 9.99 -3.14
CA GLY A 14 1.92 10.19 -2.29
C GLY A 14 2.32 8.98 -1.48
N GLY A 15 1.44 8.01 -1.29
CA GLY A 15 1.77 6.88 -0.44
C GLY A 15 0.70 5.82 -0.37
N VAL A 16 0.93 4.84 0.49
CA VAL A 16 0.07 3.67 0.62
C VAL A 16 -0.02 3.27 2.09
N ALA A 17 -1.20 2.82 2.50
CA ALA A 17 -1.39 2.20 3.81
C ALA A 17 -1.54 0.70 3.59
N LEU A 18 -0.70 -0.06 4.27
CA LEU A 18 -0.65 -1.52 4.13
C LEU A 18 -1.08 -2.17 5.44
N VAL A 19 -1.76 -3.31 5.32
CA VAL A 19 -2.16 -4.09 6.49
C VAL A 19 -1.23 -5.29 6.60
N CYS A 20 -0.61 -5.42 7.79
CA CYS A 20 0.33 -6.49 8.09
C CYS A 20 -0.18 -7.27 9.29
N GLN A 21 0.36 -8.47 9.49
CA GLN A 21 0.04 -9.26 10.66
C GLN A 21 0.58 -8.57 11.92
N GLU A 22 -0.11 -8.77 13.02
CA GLU A 22 0.27 -8.14 14.29
C GLU A 22 1.71 -8.51 14.70
N HIS A 23 2.11 -9.73 14.44
CA HIS A 23 3.44 -10.22 14.84
C HIS A 23 4.52 -9.93 13.81
N ASP A 24 4.18 -9.30 12.68
CA ASP A 24 5.14 -8.98 11.63
C ASP A 24 6.04 -7.85 12.08
N THR A 25 7.35 -8.10 12.11
CA THR A 25 8.35 -7.12 12.53
C THR A 25 9.10 -6.50 11.37
N GLU A 26 8.76 -6.86 10.13
CA GLU A 26 9.44 -6.30 8.96
C GLU A 26 9.15 -4.82 8.80
N PHE A 27 7.89 -4.40 9.01
CA PHE A 27 7.51 -3.00 8.88
C PHE A 27 7.82 -2.25 10.16
N ARG A 28 8.75 -1.30 10.09
CA ARG A 28 9.13 -0.45 11.23
C ARG A 28 9.25 0.99 10.76
N PRO A 29 8.81 1.96 11.59
CA PRO A 29 8.93 3.37 11.23
C PRO A 29 10.38 3.74 10.90
N GLY A 30 10.54 4.50 9.83
CA GLY A 30 11.84 4.93 9.35
C GLY A 30 12.53 3.95 8.42
N LYS A 31 11.99 2.76 8.25
CA LYS A 31 12.61 1.77 7.37
C LYS A 31 12.18 1.97 5.93
N VAL A 32 13.14 1.80 5.02
CA VAL A 32 12.92 1.92 3.57
C VAL A 32 12.94 0.53 2.95
N TYR A 33 11.97 0.26 2.11
CA TYR A 33 11.88 -1.00 1.37
C TYR A 33 11.98 -0.69 -0.12
N SER A 34 13.07 -1.15 -0.74
CA SER A 34 13.30 -0.98 -2.17
C SER A 34 12.58 -2.06 -2.95
N ALA A 35 12.11 -1.72 -4.14
CA ALA A 35 11.49 -2.68 -5.06
C ALA A 35 10.34 -3.46 -4.41
N CYS A 36 9.52 -2.78 -3.63
CA CYS A 36 8.33 -3.36 -3.03
C CYS A 36 7.28 -3.58 -4.13
N HIS A 37 6.75 -4.80 -4.21
CA HIS A 37 5.73 -5.14 -5.21
C HIS A 37 4.35 -5.00 -4.58
N ILE A 38 3.52 -4.13 -5.16
CA ILE A 38 2.17 -3.88 -4.68
C ILE A 38 1.20 -4.23 -5.79
N LEU A 39 0.33 -5.18 -5.53
CA LEU A 39 -0.67 -5.58 -6.51
C LEU A 39 -1.78 -4.55 -6.59
N LEU A 40 -1.99 -4.03 -7.80
CA LEU A 40 -3.11 -3.13 -8.10
C LEU A 40 -4.13 -3.93 -8.89
N PRO A 41 -5.24 -4.36 -8.26
CA PRO A 41 -6.20 -5.24 -8.92
C PRO A 41 -6.70 -4.67 -10.25
N ASN A 42 -6.73 -5.51 -11.27
CA ASN A 42 -7.19 -5.19 -12.64
C ASN A 42 -6.27 -4.24 -13.41
N ILE A 43 -5.18 -3.77 -12.80
CA ILE A 43 -4.27 -2.82 -13.45
C ILE A 43 -2.88 -3.42 -13.63
N GLY A 44 -2.33 -4.03 -12.59
CA GLY A 44 -0.99 -4.60 -12.66
C GLY A 44 -0.28 -4.55 -11.33
N THR A 45 1.04 -4.71 -11.38
CA THR A 45 1.86 -4.69 -10.16
C THR A 45 2.70 -3.43 -10.14
N LEU A 46 2.56 -2.67 -9.06
CA LEU A 46 3.36 -1.47 -8.82
C LEU A 46 4.65 -1.88 -8.13
N THR A 47 5.80 -1.49 -8.70
CA THR A 47 7.10 -1.67 -8.06
C THR A 47 7.58 -0.32 -7.59
N ALA A 48 7.75 -0.17 -6.28
CA ALA A 48 8.06 1.12 -5.70
C ALA A 48 8.98 0.98 -4.49
N THR A 49 9.72 2.05 -4.22
CA THR A 49 10.46 2.19 -2.97
C THR A 49 9.57 2.94 -2.00
N ILE A 50 9.36 2.38 -0.83
CA ILE A 50 8.50 2.98 0.19
C ILE A 50 9.25 3.21 1.48
N LEU A 51 8.89 4.29 2.17
CA LEU A 51 9.39 4.60 3.51
C LEU A 51 8.24 4.46 4.49
N VAL A 52 8.41 3.61 5.50
CA VAL A 52 7.41 3.44 6.54
C VAL A 52 7.44 4.68 7.44
N LYS A 53 6.33 5.40 7.51
CA LYS A 53 6.22 6.61 8.32
C LYS A 53 5.68 6.33 9.71
N ASN A 54 4.69 5.45 9.80
CA ASN A 54 4.05 5.15 11.08
C ASN A 54 3.44 3.75 11.05
N ILE A 55 3.24 3.21 12.25
CA ILE A 55 2.59 1.92 12.44
C ILE A 55 1.50 2.12 13.50
N PHE A 56 0.30 1.64 13.21
CA PHE A 56 -0.82 1.67 14.14
C PHE A 56 -1.37 0.27 14.30
N ILE A 57 -1.79 -0.05 15.52
CA ILE A 57 -2.54 -1.27 15.80
C ILE A 57 -3.99 -0.98 15.47
N ILE A 58 -4.62 -1.85 14.68
CA ILE A 58 -6.02 -1.69 14.30
C ILE A 58 -6.78 -2.97 14.62
N THR A 59 -8.08 -2.82 14.87
CA THR A 59 -8.98 -3.95 15.05
C THR A 59 -9.88 -4.03 13.82
N MET A 60 -9.84 -5.15 13.14
CA MET A 60 -10.67 -5.37 11.96
C MET A 60 -12.12 -5.66 12.37
N GLN A 61 -13.03 -5.61 11.41
CA GLN A 61 -14.45 -5.87 11.67
C GLN A 61 -14.71 -7.26 12.23
N ASN A 62 -13.88 -8.23 11.83
CA ASN A 62 -14.00 -9.60 12.32
C ASN A 62 -13.34 -9.82 13.68
N GLY A 63 -12.83 -8.75 14.31
CA GLY A 63 -12.17 -8.82 15.60
C GLY A 63 -10.68 -9.09 15.55
N GLU A 64 -10.11 -9.40 14.39
CA GLU A 64 -8.68 -9.62 14.28
C GLU A 64 -7.90 -8.34 14.54
N ILE A 65 -6.76 -8.48 15.21
CA ILE A 65 -5.86 -7.36 15.47
C ILE A 65 -4.74 -7.42 14.43
N LYS A 66 -4.53 -6.29 13.74
CA LYS A 66 -3.51 -6.18 12.71
C LYS A 66 -2.76 -4.86 12.86
N LYS A 67 -1.69 -4.70 12.09
CA LYS A 67 -0.93 -3.46 12.03
C LYS A 67 -1.23 -2.75 10.71
N ARG A 68 -1.41 -1.43 10.79
CA ARG A 68 -1.54 -0.58 9.63
C ARG A 68 -0.26 0.21 9.47
N ALA A 69 0.45 -0.01 8.38
CA ALA A 69 1.68 0.70 8.07
C ALA A 69 1.39 1.82 7.07
N GLY A 70 1.54 3.07 7.52
CA GLY A 70 1.45 4.22 6.63
C GLY A 70 2.80 4.45 5.98
N CYS A 71 2.85 4.39 4.66
CA CYS A 71 4.10 4.46 3.91
C CYS A 71 4.06 5.57 2.87
N GLU A 72 5.21 6.20 2.65
CA GLU A 72 5.38 7.22 1.63
C GLU A 72 6.13 6.62 0.44
N PHE A 73 5.71 6.94 -0.78
CA PHE A 73 6.49 6.60 -1.96
C PHE A 73 7.70 7.51 -2.03
N ILE A 74 8.90 6.92 -1.92
CA ILE A 74 10.14 7.69 -1.99
C ILE A 74 10.50 7.95 -3.44
N HIS A 75 10.31 6.96 -4.30
CA HIS A 75 10.78 7.04 -5.66
C HIS A 75 9.87 6.21 -6.56
N LEU A 76 9.17 6.89 -7.46
CA LEU A 76 8.39 6.25 -8.51
C LEU A 76 8.94 6.70 -9.85
N ASN A 77 9.38 5.74 -10.68
CA ASN A 77 9.77 6.09 -12.04
C ASN A 77 8.51 6.45 -12.85
N GLY A 78 8.72 7.04 -14.04
CA GLY A 78 7.61 7.53 -14.84
C GLY A 78 6.58 6.46 -15.18
N THR A 79 7.03 5.25 -15.50
CA THR A 79 6.15 4.13 -15.83
C THR A 79 5.27 3.75 -14.64
N MET A 80 5.86 3.68 -13.46
CA MET A 80 5.12 3.32 -12.24
C MET A 80 4.16 4.43 -11.83
N ALA A 81 4.55 5.69 -12.01
CA ALA A 81 3.68 6.81 -11.71
C ALA A 81 2.43 6.79 -12.60
N ILE A 82 2.59 6.44 -13.87
CA ILE A 82 1.46 6.32 -14.80
C ILE A 82 0.56 5.15 -14.38
N LEU A 83 1.15 4.03 -14.01
CA LEU A 83 0.40 2.86 -13.57
C LEU A 83 -0.44 3.17 -12.34
N LEU A 84 0.16 3.86 -11.37
CA LEU A 84 -0.53 4.28 -10.16
C LEU A 84 -1.69 5.21 -10.49
N GLN A 85 -1.46 6.18 -11.37
CA GLN A 85 -2.51 7.12 -11.76
C GLN A 85 -3.69 6.39 -12.42
N ARG A 86 -3.41 5.39 -13.25
CA ARG A 86 -4.47 4.58 -13.86
C ARG A 86 -5.30 3.86 -12.81
N TYR A 87 -4.65 3.33 -11.78
CA TYR A 87 -5.35 2.64 -10.70
C TYR A 87 -6.24 3.61 -9.91
N LEU A 88 -5.71 4.78 -9.59
CA LEU A 88 -6.47 5.79 -8.84
C LEU A 88 -7.69 6.26 -9.64
N THR A 89 -7.53 6.45 -10.95
CA THR A 89 -8.62 6.81 -11.83
C THR A 89 -9.68 5.70 -11.87
N HIS A 90 -9.23 4.44 -11.94
CA HIS A 90 -10.11 3.28 -11.92
C HIS A 90 -10.94 3.24 -10.64
N LEU A 91 -10.34 3.48 -9.49
CA LEU A 91 -11.05 3.51 -8.21
C LEU A 91 -12.09 4.62 -8.17
N GLN A 92 -11.77 5.78 -8.70
CA GLN A 92 -12.73 6.89 -8.76
C GLN A 92 -13.93 6.54 -9.63
N SER A 93 -13.68 5.90 -10.76
CA SER A 93 -14.75 5.47 -11.67
C SER A 93 -15.66 4.45 -11.00
N GLU A 94 -15.10 3.50 -10.25
CA GLU A 94 -15.89 2.51 -9.52
C GLU A 94 -16.77 3.18 -8.47
N ASN A 95 -16.20 4.14 -7.74
CA ASN A 95 -16.96 4.85 -6.71
C ASN A 95 -18.15 5.61 -7.31
N LEU A 96 -17.95 6.22 -8.47
CA LEU A 96 -19.03 6.93 -9.16
C LEU A 96 -20.09 5.96 -9.66
N THR A 97 -19.68 4.80 -10.14
CA THR A 97 -20.58 3.79 -10.68
C THR A 97 -21.44 3.15 -9.60
N GLN A 98 -20.92 3.03 -8.40
CA GLN A 98 -21.60 2.36 -7.28
C GLN A 98 -22.65 3.23 -6.61
N ARG A 99 -22.80 4.44 -7.03
CA ARG A 99 -23.85 5.32 -6.53
C ARG A 99 -25.16 5.08 -7.32
#